data_77aa55d066bbb01141e3579fde6b420d
#
_entry.id   77aa55d066bbb01141e3579fde6b420d
#
_cell.length_a   1.000
_cell.length_b   1.000
_cell.length_c   1.000
_cell.angle_alpha   90.00
_cell.angle_beta   90.00
_cell.angle_gamma   90.00
#
_symmetry.space_group_name_H-M   'P 1'
#
loop_
_entity.id
_entity.type
_entity.pdbx_description
1 polymer ?
#
loop_
_entity_poly.entity_id
_entity_poly.type
_entity_poly.pdbx_seq_one_letter_code
_entity_poly.pdbx_strand_id
1 'polypeptide(L)'
;MRTLTAAGQDFMRERHLATLSTLAPWGGIHSVPVGVTLHEGVLRIISSRGSQKVRNLRRDGTATVSQFDGARWVTFQGAGTVHDDPDEVALAVALYAGRYRQPRENPLRVAIQIVPTRLMGSAGLID
;
A
#
# COMPACT_ATOMS: atom_id res chain seq x y z
N MET A 1 18.61 -0.70 -5.40
CA MET A 1 17.29 -1.36 -5.32
C MET A 1 16.81 -1.66 -6.73
N ARG A 2 16.11 -2.77 -6.90
CA ARG A 2 15.46 -3.08 -8.18
C ARG A 2 14.38 -2.06 -8.49
N THR A 3 13.98 -1.96 -9.74
CA THR A 3 12.95 -1.03 -10.19
C THR A 3 11.88 -1.77 -10.99
N LEU A 4 10.73 -1.14 -11.12
CA LEU A 4 9.66 -1.65 -11.98
C LEU A 4 10.03 -1.41 -13.43
N THR A 5 9.78 -2.41 -14.26
CA THR A 5 9.83 -2.25 -15.72
C THR A 5 8.60 -1.46 -16.19
N ALA A 6 8.53 -1.13 -17.49
CA ALA A 6 7.30 -0.53 -18.06
C ALA A 6 6.08 -1.41 -17.78
N ALA A 7 6.22 -2.74 -17.95
CA ALA A 7 5.14 -3.68 -17.65
C ALA A 7 4.79 -3.69 -16.16
N GLY A 8 5.80 -3.55 -15.29
CA GLY A 8 5.56 -3.41 -13.85
C GLY A 8 4.82 -2.14 -13.49
N GLN A 9 5.14 -1.02 -14.14
CA GLN A 9 4.40 0.24 -13.96
C GLN A 9 2.94 0.07 -14.41
N ASP A 10 2.69 -0.61 -15.52
CA ASP A 10 1.34 -0.88 -15.99
C ASP A 10 0.58 -1.76 -15.00
N PHE A 11 1.24 -2.78 -14.44
CA PHE A 11 0.65 -3.65 -13.41
C PHE A 11 0.18 -2.83 -12.21
N MET A 12 0.96 -1.82 -11.81
CA MET A 12 0.59 -0.93 -10.70
C MET A 12 -0.56 0.01 -11.03
N ARG A 13 -0.83 0.26 -12.31
CA ARG A 13 -1.98 1.06 -12.75
C ARG A 13 -3.24 0.23 -12.91
N GLU A 14 -3.12 -1.04 -13.30
CA GLU A 14 -4.25 -1.96 -13.42
C GLU A 14 -4.86 -2.21 -12.05
N ARG A 15 -6.16 -2.48 -12.02
CA ARG A 15 -6.88 -2.71 -10.76
C ARG A 15 -6.54 -4.09 -10.19
N HIS A 16 -5.72 -4.11 -9.17
CA HIS A 16 -5.39 -5.32 -8.39
C HIS A 16 -5.52 -5.01 -6.92
N LEU A 17 -6.19 -5.88 -6.17
CA LEU A 17 -6.14 -5.80 -4.72
C LEU A 17 -4.77 -6.26 -4.23
N ALA A 18 -4.37 -5.73 -3.10
CA ALA A 18 -3.10 -6.06 -2.47
C ALA A 18 -3.36 -6.64 -1.08
N THR A 19 -2.35 -7.30 -0.53
CA THR A 19 -2.32 -7.70 0.87
C THR A 19 -1.29 -6.84 1.58
N LEU A 20 -1.71 -6.17 2.65
CA LEU A 20 -0.83 -5.43 3.54
C LEU A 20 -0.53 -6.30 4.76
N SER A 21 0.75 -6.55 5.02
CA SER A 21 1.22 -7.30 6.17
C SER A 21 1.99 -6.37 7.10
N THR A 22 1.60 -6.37 8.38
CA THR A 22 2.20 -5.55 9.43
C THR A 22 2.42 -6.41 10.68
N LEU A 23 3.23 -5.92 11.61
CA LEU A 23 3.53 -6.65 12.85
C LEU A 23 2.47 -6.36 13.91
N ALA A 24 1.82 -7.40 14.39
CA ALA A 24 0.79 -7.29 15.42
C ALA A 24 1.41 -7.26 16.82
N PRO A 25 0.75 -6.60 17.81
CA PRO A 25 1.29 -6.52 19.17
C PRO A 25 1.36 -7.88 19.88
N TRP A 26 0.58 -8.87 19.42
CA TRP A 26 0.62 -10.22 19.98
C TRP A 26 1.72 -11.11 19.38
N GLY A 27 2.61 -10.56 18.55
CA GLY A 27 3.76 -11.27 17.98
C GLY A 27 3.49 -11.95 16.64
N GLY A 28 2.27 -11.90 16.13
CA GLY A 28 1.91 -12.45 14.82
C GLY A 28 2.05 -11.43 13.71
N ILE A 29 1.86 -11.90 12.47
CA ILE A 29 1.80 -11.05 11.30
C ILE A 29 0.33 -10.84 10.95
N HIS A 30 -0.09 -9.57 10.91
CA HIS A 30 -1.44 -9.17 10.55
C HIS A 30 -1.48 -8.90 9.05
N SER A 31 -2.29 -9.66 8.31
CA SER A 31 -2.38 -9.53 6.85
C SER A 31 -3.84 -9.30 6.45
N VAL A 32 -4.10 -8.23 5.71
CA VAL A 32 -5.45 -7.84 5.28
C VAL A 32 -5.43 -7.35 3.84
N PRO A 33 -6.53 -7.55 3.09
CA PRO A 33 -6.66 -6.98 1.76
C PRO A 33 -6.82 -5.47 1.81
N VAL A 34 -6.16 -4.79 0.88
CA VAL A 34 -6.20 -3.33 0.76
C VAL A 34 -6.16 -2.93 -0.72
N GLY A 35 -6.58 -1.70 -1.00
CA GLY A 35 -6.24 -1.04 -2.26
C GLY A 35 -4.98 -0.21 -2.03
N VAL A 36 -4.04 -0.27 -2.96
CA VAL A 36 -2.77 0.46 -2.86
C VAL A 36 -2.50 1.21 -4.16
N THR A 37 -1.91 2.38 -4.06
CA THR A 37 -1.45 3.15 -5.21
C THR A 37 0.03 3.49 -5.07
N LEU A 38 0.71 3.59 -6.20
CA LEU A 38 2.10 4.02 -6.26
C LEU A 38 2.14 5.38 -6.97
N HIS A 39 2.67 6.38 -6.30
CA HIS A 39 2.75 7.74 -6.83
C HIS A 39 4.03 8.39 -6.32
N GLU A 40 4.86 8.84 -7.26
CA GLU A 40 6.13 9.50 -6.93
C GLU A 40 7.00 8.66 -5.98
N GLY A 41 7.04 7.35 -6.21
CA GLY A 41 7.86 6.44 -5.43
C GLY A 41 7.32 6.09 -4.05
N VAL A 42 6.11 6.52 -3.70
CA VAL A 42 5.48 6.25 -2.41
C VAL A 42 4.21 5.44 -2.60
N LEU A 43 4.07 4.37 -1.82
CA LEU A 43 2.83 3.59 -1.78
C LEU A 43 1.87 4.27 -0.80
N ARG A 44 0.60 4.37 -1.21
CA ARG A 44 -0.46 4.96 -0.36
C ARG A 44 -1.64 4.02 -0.24
N ILE A 45 -2.15 3.92 0.98
CA ILE A 45 -3.29 3.10 1.35
C ILE A 45 -4.20 3.96 2.22
N ILE A 46 -5.50 3.96 1.95
CA ILE A 46 -6.46 4.66 2.81
C ILE A 46 -7.02 3.68 3.84
N SER A 47 -7.25 4.17 5.06
CA SER A 47 -7.79 3.36 6.14
C SER A 47 -8.50 4.25 7.16
N SER A 48 -9.04 3.64 8.21
CA SER A 48 -9.63 4.35 9.34
C SER A 48 -8.64 4.42 10.51
N ARG A 49 -8.68 5.52 11.23
CA ARG A 49 -7.77 5.84 12.34
C ARG A 49 -7.64 4.71 13.37
N GLY A 50 -8.73 4.03 13.69
CA GLY A 50 -8.74 2.98 14.72
C GLY A 50 -8.51 1.58 14.22
N SER A 51 -8.24 1.37 12.92
CA SER A 51 -8.04 0.02 12.39
C SER A 51 -6.76 -0.63 12.93
N GLN A 52 -6.74 -1.97 12.95
CA GLN A 52 -5.59 -2.71 13.49
C GLN A 52 -4.31 -2.41 12.71
N LYS A 53 -4.39 -2.35 11.37
CA LYS A 53 -3.21 -2.05 10.54
C LYS A 53 -2.63 -0.68 10.85
N VAL A 54 -3.47 0.31 11.13
CA VAL A 54 -3.02 1.65 11.50
C VAL A 54 -2.31 1.62 12.86
N ARG A 55 -2.92 0.96 13.84
CA ARG A 55 -2.31 0.83 15.18
C ARG A 55 -0.98 0.07 15.11
N ASN A 56 -0.92 -0.97 14.29
CA ASN A 56 0.31 -1.73 14.08
C ASN A 56 1.42 -0.83 13.54
N LEU A 57 1.12 -0.05 12.50
CA LEU A 57 2.11 0.81 11.86
C LEU A 57 2.55 1.98 12.74
N ARG A 58 1.67 2.48 13.61
CA ARG A 58 2.06 3.51 14.58
C ARG A 58 3.05 2.96 15.61
N ARG A 59 2.93 1.68 15.96
CA ARG A 59 3.85 1.03 16.90
C ARG A 59 5.15 0.59 16.23
N ASP A 60 5.06 0.03 15.03
CA ASP A 60 6.20 -0.50 14.26
C ASP A 60 5.89 -0.36 12.78
N GLY A 61 6.67 0.44 12.07
CA GLY A 61 6.43 0.79 10.69
C GLY A 61 6.76 -0.31 9.67
N THR A 62 7.23 -1.48 10.11
CA THR A 62 7.55 -2.58 9.20
C THR A 62 6.31 -2.99 8.42
N ALA A 63 6.42 -2.97 7.09
CA ALA A 63 5.29 -3.24 6.20
C ALA A 63 5.72 -3.97 4.94
N THR A 64 4.86 -4.88 4.49
CA THR A 64 4.98 -5.55 3.20
C THR A 64 3.66 -5.45 2.47
N VAL A 65 3.72 -5.06 1.20
CA VAL A 65 2.55 -4.97 0.32
C VAL A 65 2.78 -5.89 -0.87
N SER A 66 1.88 -6.85 -1.08
CA SER A 66 2.00 -7.81 -2.16
C SER A 66 0.72 -7.85 -2.99
N GLN A 67 0.86 -7.92 -4.30
CA GLN A 67 -0.25 -8.04 -5.25
C GLN A 67 0.08 -9.12 -6.25
N PHE A 68 -0.95 -9.82 -6.71
CA PHE A 68 -0.77 -10.81 -7.77
C PHE A 68 -1.99 -10.85 -8.68
N ASP A 69 -1.76 -11.31 -9.90
CA ASP A 69 -2.78 -11.62 -10.90
C ASP A 69 -2.26 -12.80 -11.70
N GLY A 70 -2.77 -14.00 -11.39
CA GLY A 70 -2.22 -15.23 -11.95
C GLY A 70 -0.77 -15.41 -11.52
N ALA A 71 0.12 -15.59 -12.50
CA ALA A 71 1.55 -15.77 -12.24
C ALA A 71 2.32 -14.45 -12.09
N ARG A 72 1.66 -13.31 -12.38
CA ARG A 72 2.30 -11.98 -12.23
C ARG A 72 2.14 -11.49 -10.80
N TRP A 73 3.22 -11.01 -10.22
CA TRP A 73 3.17 -10.46 -8.86
C TRP A 73 4.25 -9.41 -8.64
N VAL A 74 3.95 -8.48 -7.74
CA VAL A 74 4.88 -7.44 -7.29
C VAL A 74 4.71 -7.28 -5.78
N THR A 75 5.83 -7.27 -5.07
CA THR A 75 5.87 -7.10 -3.62
C THR A 75 6.83 -5.99 -3.24
N PHE A 76 6.37 -5.07 -2.40
CA PHE A 76 7.16 -4.00 -1.83
C PHE A 76 7.32 -4.23 -0.33
N GLN A 77 8.52 -3.97 0.18
CA GLN A 77 8.78 -3.90 1.62
C GLN A 77 9.30 -2.51 1.96
N GLY A 78 8.94 -2.00 3.10
CA GLY A 78 9.42 -0.69 3.53
C GLY A 78 8.89 -0.27 4.87
N ALA A 79 9.12 0.99 5.22
CA ALA A 79 8.63 1.60 6.44
C ALA A 79 7.34 2.35 6.16
N GLY A 80 6.31 2.05 6.94
CA GLY A 80 5.00 2.69 6.86
C GLY A 80 4.81 3.75 7.93
N THR A 81 4.17 4.84 7.54
CA THR A 81 3.78 5.93 8.44
C THR A 81 2.31 6.24 8.24
N VAL A 82 1.68 6.83 9.25
CA VAL A 82 0.26 7.17 9.22
C VAL A 82 0.12 8.69 9.24
N HIS A 83 -0.69 9.20 8.32
CA HIS A 83 -0.89 10.63 8.12
C HIS A 83 -2.39 10.97 8.22
N ASP A 84 -2.72 11.98 9.02
CA ASP A 84 -4.07 12.50 9.15
C ASP A 84 -4.21 13.92 8.62
N ASP A 85 -3.14 14.49 8.08
CA ASP A 85 -3.15 15.78 7.42
C ASP A 85 -4.17 15.77 6.28
N PRO A 86 -5.10 16.78 6.21
CA PRO A 86 -6.14 16.79 5.19
C PRO A 86 -5.63 16.71 3.75
N ASP A 87 -4.51 17.36 3.43
CA ASP A 87 -3.97 17.34 2.08
C ASP A 87 -3.41 15.96 1.71
N GLU A 88 -2.72 15.30 2.65
CA GLU A 88 -2.20 13.95 2.44
C GLU A 88 -3.34 12.94 2.30
N VAL A 89 -4.38 13.06 3.10
CA VAL A 89 -5.56 12.20 3.00
C VAL A 89 -6.27 12.42 1.67
N ALA A 90 -6.45 13.67 1.25
CA ALA A 90 -7.11 14.00 -0.01
C ALA A 90 -6.34 13.43 -1.21
N LEU A 91 -5.02 13.52 -1.21
CA LEU A 91 -4.20 12.92 -2.27
C LEU A 91 -4.37 11.41 -2.31
N ALA A 92 -4.30 10.75 -1.16
CA ALA A 92 -4.45 9.30 -1.08
C ALA A 92 -5.84 8.86 -1.58
N VAL A 93 -6.90 9.60 -1.25
CA VAL A 93 -8.26 9.33 -1.72
C VAL A 93 -8.36 9.49 -3.24
N ALA A 94 -7.80 10.56 -3.79
CA ALA A 94 -7.83 10.81 -5.23
C ALA A 94 -7.10 9.71 -6.02
N LEU A 95 -5.94 9.28 -5.53
CA LEU A 95 -5.18 8.19 -6.15
C LEU A 95 -5.94 6.86 -6.07
N TYR A 96 -6.51 6.57 -4.92
CA TYR A 96 -7.35 5.37 -4.73
C TYR A 96 -8.52 5.36 -5.71
N ALA A 97 -9.23 6.48 -5.81
CA ALA A 97 -10.37 6.59 -6.72
C ALA A 97 -9.98 6.34 -8.18
N GLY A 98 -8.79 6.79 -8.58
CA GLY A 98 -8.29 6.60 -9.94
C GLY A 98 -7.96 5.15 -10.29
N ARG A 99 -7.52 4.35 -9.34
CA ARG A 99 -7.18 2.94 -9.57
C ARG A 99 -8.35 1.99 -9.30
N TYR A 100 -9.16 2.31 -8.31
CA TYR A 100 -10.24 1.44 -7.82
C TYR A 100 -11.60 2.08 -8.05
N ARG A 101 -12.08 2.85 -7.10
CA ARG A 101 -13.36 3.56 -7.17
C ARG A 101 -13.41 4.66 -6.11
N GLN A 102 -14.36 5.57 -6.23
CA GLN A 102 -14.58 6.60 -5.21
C GLN A 102 -14.95 5.92 -3.89
N PRO A 103 -14.18 6.12 -2.82
CA PRO A 103 -14.52 5.54 -1.52
C PRO A 103 -15.68 6.30 -0.85
N ARG A 104 -16.33 5.65 0.11
CA ARG A 104 -17.35 6.31 0.94
C ARG A 104 -16.70 7.41 1.77
N GLU A 105 -17.46 8.41 2.14
CA GLU A 105 -17.01 9.39 3.13
C GLU A 105 -16.67 8.69 4.44
N ASN A 106 -15.56 9.11 5.05
CA ASN A 106 -15.12 8.59 6.33
C ASN A 106 -14.36 9.69 7.08
N PRO A 107 -14.98 10.30 8.11
CA PRO A 107 -14.35 11.39 8.85
C PRO A 107 -13.13 10.92 9.67
N LEU A 108 -12.97 9.60 9.87
CA LEU A 108 -11.83 9.02 10.58
C LEU A 108 -10.73 8.54 9.62
N ARG A 109 -10.82 8.90 8.34
CA ARG A 109 -9.86 8.42 7.33
C ARG A 109 -8.48 8.97 7.59
N VAL A 110 -7.52 8.07 7.43
CA VAL A 110 -6.09 8.38 7.43
C VAL A 110 -5.45 7.81 6.17
N ALA A 111 -4.28 8.33 5.82
CA ALA A 111 -3.46 7.80 4.75
C ALA A 111 -2.25 7.07 5.34
N ILE A 112 -2.05 5.83 4.91
CA ILE A 112 -0.82 5.09 5.18
C ILE A 112 0.11 5.36 4.01
N GLN A 113 1.36 5.75 4.30
CA GLN A 113 2.40 5.91 3.30
C GLN A 113 3.52 4.93 3.59
N ILE A 114 3.98 4.23 2.55
CA ILE A 114 5.08 3.29 2.66
C ILE A 114 6.14 3.71 1.67
N VAL A 115 7.35 3.98 2.17
CA VAL A 115 8.52 4.26 1.34
C VAL A 115 9.22 2.94 1.09
N PRO A 116 9.20 2.41 -0.15
CA PRO A 116 9.78 1.11 -0.43
C PRO A 116 11.31 1.13 -0.25
N THR A 117 11.82 0.10 0.40
CA THR A 117 13.26 -0.16 0.52
C THR A 117 13.66 -1.44 -0.20
N ARG A 118 12.70 -2.28 -0.56
CA ARG A 118 12.93 -3.52 -1.29
C ARG A 118 11.77 -3.81 -2.23
N LEU A 119 12.10 -4.23 -3.44
CA LEU A 119 11.14 -4.61 -4.47
C LEU A 119 11.44 -6.02 -4.96
N MET A 120 10.40 -6.84 -5.02
CA MET A 120 10.44 -8.20 -5.57
C MET A 120 9.29 -8.36 -6.55
N GLY A 121 9.44 -9.24 -7.50
CA GLY A 121 8.35 -9.50 -8.45
C GLY A 121 8.68 -10.58 -9.44
N SER A 122 7.67 -10.99 -10.20
CA SER A 122 7.83 -11.97 -11.25
C SER A 122 8.63 -11.41 -12.43
N ALA A 123 9.21 -12.32 -13.22
CA ALA A 123 10.01 -11.96 -14.39
C ALA A 123 9.21 -11.05 -15.32
N GLY A 124 9.83 -9.98 -15.81
CA GLY A 124 9.23 -9.04 -16.73
C GLY A 124 8.56 -7.84 -16.04
N LEU A 125 8.22 -7.92 -14.77
CA LEU A 125 7.63 -6.79 -14.02
C LEU A 125 8.67 -5.99 -13.27
N ILE A 126 9.79 -6.61 -12.92
CA ILE A 126 10.93 -5.96 -12.29
C ILE A 126 12.19 -6.26 -13.08
N ASP A 127 13.17 -5.39 -12.99
CA ASP A 127 14.45 -5.56 -13.65
C ASP A 127 15.46 -6.32 -12.77
#